data_ebf8d16da0a6b80abc0e0a26a3e55518
#
_entry.id   ebf8d16da0a6b80abc0e0a26a3e55518
#
_cell.length_a   1.000
_cell.length_b   1.000
_cell.length_c   1.000
_cell.angle_alpha   90.00
_cell.angle_beta   90.00
_cell.angle_gamma   90.00
#
_symmetry.space_group_name_H-M   'P 1'
#
loop_
_entity.id
_entity.type
_entity.pdbx_description
1 polymer ?
#
loop_
_entity_poly.entity_id
_entity_poly.type
_entity_poly.pdbx_seq_one_letter_code
_entity_poly.pdbx_strand_id
1 'polypeptide(L)'
;EGLFLSSAVLGTPDYTTERMLAALRLLRGEYRFGGYIHAKAIPGTSPELVQQLGYLADRLSVNVELPSERSLNLLAPDKGRHSIFRPMKQIAVSGAASREELTLYRHAPKFAPAGQSTQMIVGASPETDYHILKLTEGMYQKYSLKRVFYSAYIPVAEDTRLPALDTKPPLLREHRLYQADWLLRYYDFSAWELLTEEEPNFDPYLDPKCNWAVQHYGLFPVDVNRAPFEMLLRVPGIGPKSARRIWRARKQAALGLDELKRMGVVLKRAQYFITLSLIHISEPTRPEPI
;
A
#
# COMPACT_ATOMS: atom_id res chain seq x y z
N GLU A 1 -2.71 -18.48 14.15
CA GLU A 1 -3.03 -17.46 15.16
C GLU A 1 -1.94 -16.41 15.20
N GLY A 2 -2.28 -15.18 15.61
CA GLY A 2 -1.37 -14.06 15.68
C GLY A 2 -1.67 -13.15 16.87
N LEU A 3 -0.66 -12.38 17.27
CA LEU A 3 -0.73 -11.36 18.29
C LEU A 3 -0.45 -10.00 17.66
N PHE A 4 -1.29 -9.01 17.93
CA PHE A 4 -0.98 -7.61 17.76
C PHE A 4 -0.70 -6.99 19.12
N LEU A 5 0.55 -6.56 19.35
CA LEU A 5 0.98 -5.94 20.60
C LEU A 5 1.13 -4.44 20.42
N SER A 6 0.34 -3.68 21.16
CA SER A 6 0.35 -2.22 21.20
C SER A 6 0.16 -1.75 22.64
N SER A 7 0.66 -0.56 22.96
CA SER A 7 0.47 0.09 24.27
C SER A 7 0.33 1.60 24.10
N ALA A 8 -0.35 2.24 25.04
CA ALA A 8 -0.17 3.66 25.31
C ALA A 8 1.20 3.86 25.97
N VAL A 9 1.70 5.11 25.98
CA VAL A 9 2.97 5.43 26.66
C VAL A 9 2.74 5.45 28.17
N LEU A 10 3.45 4.57 28.88
CA LEU A 10 3.46 4.47 30.34
C LEU A 10 4.76 5.11 30.86
N GLY A 11 4.69 6.31 31.38
CA GLY A 11 5.86 7.06 31.82
C GLY A 11 6.74 7.49 30.65
N THR A 12 7.68 6.64 30.23
CA THR A 12 8.58 6.92 29.10
C THR A 12 8.40 5.92 27.95
N PRO A 13 8.78 6.27 26.69
CA PRO A 13 8.79 5.34 25.58
C PRO A 13 9.64 4.10 25.85
N ASP A 14 10.80 4.26 26.47
CA ASP A 14 11.71 3.16 26.79
C ASP A 14 11.10 2.22 27.84
N TYR A 15 10.59 2.74 28.94
CA TYR A 15 9.91 1.93 29.95
C TYR A 15 8.75 1.13 29.36
N THR A 16 7.94 1.77 28.53
CA THR A 16 6.83 1.10 27.86
C THR A 16 7.32 -0.05 26.96
N THR A 17 8.37 0.21 26.18
CA THR A 17 8.95 -0.79 25.29
C THR A 17 9.61 -1.94 26.06
N GLU A 18 10.24 -1.66 27.21
CA GLU A 18 10.77 -2.70 28.09
C GLU A 18 9.67 -3.65 28.61
N ARG A 19 8.50 -3.11 28.98
CA ARG A 19 7.33 -3.91 29.38
C ARG A 19 6.81 -4.77 28.23
N MET A 20 6.76 -4.22 27.01
CA MET A 20 6.40 -4.97 25.81
C MET A 20 7.41 -6.08 25.53
N LEU A 21 8.71 -5.79 25.64
CA LEU A 21 9.77 -6.77 25.48
C LEU A 21 9.69 -7.90 26.51
N ALA A 22 9.38 -7.60 27.76
CA ALA A 22 9.19 -8.60 28.79
C ALA A 22 8.05 -9.57 28.43
N ALA A 23 6.91 -9.04 27.98
CA ALA A 23 5.79 -9.87 27.49
C ALA A 23 6.18 -10.73 26.28
N LEU A 24 6.90 -10.18 25.30
CA LEU A 24 7.33 -10.94 24.12
C LEU A 24 8.36 -12.03 24.46
N ARG A 25 9.27 -11.76 25.40
CA ARG A 25 10.24 -12.78 25.88
C ARG A 25 9.54 -13.94 26.56
N LEU A 26 8.53 -13.68 27.41
CA LEU A 26 7.70 -14.73 28.01
C LEU A 26 7.01 -15.56 26.92
N LEU A 27 6.36 -14.90 25.97
CA LEU A 27 5.64 -15.58 24.89
C LEU A 27 6.57 -16.44 24.02
N ARG A 28 7.68 -15.90 23.55
CA ARG A 28 8.61 -16.62 22.68
C ARG A 28 9.45 -17.67 23.43
N GLY A 29 9.84 -17.37 24.67
CA GLY A 29 10.68 -18.25 25.51
C GLY A 29 9.88 -19.29 26.27
N GLU A 30 9.17 -18.88 27.33
CA GLU A 30 8.50 -19.80 28.24
C GLU A 30 7.29 -20.48 27.59
N TYR A 31 6.42 -19.71 26.92
CA TYR A 31 5.21 -20.25 26.28
C TYR A 31 5.47 -20.81 24.87
N ARG A 32 6.67 -20.64 24.31
CA ARG A 32 7.06 -21.12 22.96
C ARG A 32 6.05 -20.76 21.89
N PHE A 33 5.47 -19.56 21.98
CA PHE A 33 4.47 -19.09 21.02
C PHE A 33 5.09 -18.93 19.64
N GLY A 34 4.76 -19.84 18.71
CA GLY A 34 5.24 -19.87 17.33
C GLY A 34 4.39 -19.04 16.36
N GLY A 35 3.30 -18.40 16.82
CA GLY A 35 2.41 -17.59 16.00
C GLY A 35 3.02 -16.27 15.56
N TYR A 36 2.34 -15.61 14.62
CA TYR A 36 2.75 -14.31 14.08
C TYR A 36 2.60 -13.19 15.13
N ILE A 37 3.64 -12.39 15.33
CA ILE A 37 3.63 -11.22 16.21
C ILE A 37 3.85 -9.95 15.42
N HIS A 38 2.88 -9.05 15.51
CA HIS A 38 3.00 -7.66 15.04
C HIS A 38 3.11 -6.75 16.26
N ALA A 39 4.25 -6.09 16.45
CA ALA A 39 4.46 -5.17 17.55
C ALA A 39 4.52 -3.71 17.06
N LYS A 40 3.85 -2.82 17.78
CA LYS A 40 3.90 -1.38 17.55
C LYS A 40 5.08 -0.78 18.30
N ALA A 41 6.10 -0.33 17.59
CA ALA A 41 7.21 0.39 18.19
C ALA A 41 6.75 1.78 18.65
N ILE A 42 7.05 2.10 19.91
CA ILE A 42 6.65 3.38 20.51
C ILE A 42 7.58 4.49 19.98
N PRO A 43 7.04 5.59 19.42
CA PRO A 43 7.85 6.72 18.99
C PRO A 43 8.69 7.28 20.14
N GLY A 44 9.98 7.55 19.89
CA GLY A 44 10.91 8.04 20.91
C GLY A 44 11.66 6.94 21.68
N THR A 45 11.35 5.67 21.46
CA THR A 45 12.12 4.54 22.03
C THR A 45 13.57 4.55 21.55
N SER A 46 14.49 4.18 22.46
CA SER A 46 15.92 4.04 22.16
C SER A 46 16.19 3.00 21.07
N PRO A 47 17.24 3.19 20.26
CA PRO A 47 17.57 2.29 19.16
C PRO A 47 17.79 0.84 19.60
N GLU A 48 18.37 0.64 20.77
CA GLU A 48 18.68 -0.67 21.35
C GLU A 48 17.41 -1.48 21.63
N LEU A 49 16.38 -0.83 22.18
CA LEU A 49 15.10 -1.47 22.45
C LEU A 49 14.30 -1.74 21.18
N VAL A 50 14.36 -0.85 20.18
CA VAL A 50 13.76 -1.10 18.85
C VAL A 50 14.44 -2.30 18.18
N GLN A 51 15.76 -2.45 18.32
CA GLN A 51 16.50 -3.59 17.79
C GLN A 51 16.05 -4.90 18.45
N GLN A 52 15.93 -4.93 19.77
CA GLN A 52 15.45 -6.11 20.50
C GLN A 52 14.02 -6.48 20.12
N LEU A 53 13.15 -5.46 19.96
CA LEU A 53 11.76 -5.66 19.54
C LEU A 53 11.68 -6.33 18.16
N GLY A 54 12.58 -5.93 17.23
CA GLY A 54 12.63 -6.49 15.88
C GLY A 54 13.02 -7.96 15.81
N TYR A 55 13.82 -8.45 16.77
CA TYR A 55 14.15 -9.88 16.82
C TYR A 55 13.06 -10.77 17.45
N LEU A 56 12.11 -10.17 18.19
CA LEU A 56 11.02 -10.92 18.83
C LEU A 56 9.72 -10.86 18.03
N ALA A 57 9.57 -9.86 17.16
CA ALA A 57 8.37 -9.65 16.36
C ALA A 57 8.59 -10.03 14.89
N ASP A 58 7.55 -10.54 14.25
CA ASP A 58 7.55 -10.80 12.80
C ASP A 58 7.39 -9.51 11.99
N ARG A 59 6.62 -8.54 12.51
CA ARG A 59 6.42 -7.22 11.93
C ARG A 59 6.51 -6.13 12.98
N LEU A 60 7.11 -5.01 12.59
CA LEU A 60 7.07 -3.78 13.38
C LEU A 60 6.19 -2.74 12.68
N SER A 61 5.54 -1.89 13.45
CA SER A 61 4.90 -0.69 12.93
C SER A 61 5.28 0.53 13.76
N VAL A 62 5.51 1.65 13.07
CA VAL A 62 5.63 2.98 13.66
C VAL A 62 4.56 3.82 12.98
N ASN A 63 3.57 4.29 13.74
CA ASN A 63 2.47 5.03 13.14
C ASN A 63 2.86 6.48 12.89
N VAL A 64 2.62 6.95 11.67
CA VAL A 64 2.75 8.36 11.27
C VAL A 64 1.61 9.20 11.83
N GLU A 65 0.45 8.61 12.00
CA GLU A 65 -0.82 9.14 12.48
C GLU A 65 -1.40 10.20 11.54
N LEU A 66 -0.68 11.28 11.23
CA LEU A 66 -1.17 12.40 10.43
C LEU A 66 -0.23 12.72 9.26
N PRO A 67 -0.77 13.19 8.12
CA PRO A 67 0.01 13.33 6.89
C PRO A 67 1.04 14.46 6.91
N SER A 68 0.82 15.52 7.72
CA SER A 68 1.71 16.68 7.77
C SER A 68 2.26 16.93 9.17
N GLU A 69 3.42 17.59 9.22
CA GLU A 69 4.00 18.04 10.48
C GLU A 69 3.12 19.06 11.20
N ARG A 70 2.45 19.93 10.45
CA ARG A 70 1.50 20.91 10.98
C ARG A 70 0.35 20.22 11.71
N SER A 71 -0.26 19.24 11.09
CA SER A 71 -1.38 18.50 11.68
C SER A 71 -0.91 17.62 12.83
N LEU A 72 0.28 17.03 12.74
CA LEU A 72 0.89 16.26 13.82
C LEU A 72 1.12 17.13 15.06
N ASN A 73 1.72 18.31 14.90
CA ASN A 73 1.96 19.24 16.02
C ASN A 73 0.66 19.77 16.63
N LEU A 74 -0.39 19.92 15.82
CA LEU A 74 -1.70 20.41 16.29
C LEU A 74 -2.46 19.34 17.09
N LEU A 75 -2.49 18.11 16.60
CA LEU A 75 -3.38 17.05 17.10
C LEU A 75 -2.65 15.98 17.94
N ALA A 76 -1.35 15.83 17.78
CA ALA A 76 -0.52 14.88 18.51
C ALA A 76 0.85 15.49 18.87
N PRO A 77 0.91 16.58 19.66
CA PRO A 77 2.12 17.36 19.92
C PRO A 77 3.26 16.56 20.56
N ASP A 78 2.92 15.49 21.28
CA ASP A 78 3.92 14.60 21.90
C ASP A 78 4.64 13.69 20.86
N LYS A 79 4.18 13.70 19.62
CA LYS A 79 4.77 12.91 18.52
C LYS A 79 5.47 13.82 17.51
N GLY A 80 6.79 14.01 17.70
CA GLY A 80 7.60 14.75 16.73
C GLY A 80 7.91 13.90 15.49
N ARG A 81 8.12 14.55 14.36
CA ARG A 81 8.53 13.90 13.09
C ARG A 81 9.77 13.02 13.26
N HIS A 82 10.77 13.53 14.01
CA HIS A 82 12.00 12.81 14.26
C HIS A 82 11.77 11.50 15.05
N SER A 83 10.89 11.53 16.07
CA SER A 83 10.59 10.35 16.89
C SER A 83 9.86 9.24 16.10
N ILE A 84 9.23 9.57 14.96
CA ILE A 84 8.55 8.64 14.05
C ILE A 84 9.53 8.10 12.99
N PHE A 85 10.21 8.98 12.27
CA PHE A 85 11.00 8.58 11.10
C PHE A 85 12.37 7.98 11.45
N ARG A 86 12.94 8.30 12.63
CA ARG A 86 14.19 7.69 13.08
C ARG A 86 14.05 6.17 13.29
N PRO A 87 13.09 5.67 14.08
CA PRO A 87 12.89 4.23 14.21
C PRO A 87 12.47 3.57 12.89
N MET A 88 11.68 4.21 12.02
CA MET A 88 11.39 3.67 10.68
C MET A 88 12.66 3.43 9.86
N LYS A 89 13.58 4.40 9.87
CA LYS A 89 14.88 4.27 9.18
C LYS A 89 15.69 3.12 9.77
N GLN A 90 15.77 3.05 11.09
CA GLN A 90 16.48 1.97 11.78
C GLN A 90 15.91 0.60 11.40
N ILE A 91 14.57 0.41 11.45
CA ILE A 91 13.91 -0.84 11.09
C ILE A 91 14.23 -1.22 9.63
N ALA A 92 14.24 -0.25 8.71
CA ALA A 92 14.59 -0.50 7.31
C ALA A 92 16.03 -1.00 7.16
N VAL A 93 16.99 -0.34 7.83
CA VAL A 93 18.42 -0.71 7.80
C VAL A 93 18.65 -2.07 8.45
N SER A 94 18.13 -2.29 9.66
CA SER A 94 18.28 -3.56 10.37
C SER A 94 17.63 -4.74 9.62
N GLY A 95 16.47 -4.49 9.00
CA GLY A 95 15.82 -5.50 8.17
C GLY A 95 16.57 -5.81 6.87
N ALA A 96 17.27 -4.85 6.27
CA ALA A 96 18.13 -5.07 5.12
C ALA A 96 19.36 -5.89 5.54
N ALA A 97 20.07 -5.47 6.59
CA ALA A 97 21.23 -6.18 7.13
C ALA A 97 20.91 -7.64 7.51
N SER A 98 19.76 -7.88 8.18
CA SER A 98 19.34 -9.25 8.52
C SER A 98 19.06 -10.12 7.29
N ARG A 99 18.55 -9.55 6.20
CA ARG A 99 18.36 -10.30 4.93
C ARG A 99 19.69 -10.64 4.27
N GLU A 100 20.66 -9.75 4.29
CA GLU A 100 22.02 -10.00 3.77
C GLU A 100 22.72 -11.07 4.60
N GLU A 101 22.64 -10.99 5.93
CA GLU A 101 23.21 -11.96 6.84
C GLU A 101 22.62 -13.38 6.63
N LEU A 102 21.30 -13.46 6.38
CA LEU A 102 20.63 -14.73 6.08
C LEU A 102 21.06 -15.36 4.75
N THR A 103 21.63 -14.61 3.82
CA THR A 103 22.22 -15.17 2.59
C THR A 103 23.57 -15.84 2.87
N LEU A 104 24.30 -15.38 3.88
CA LEU A 104 25.59 -15.91 4.32
C LEU A 104 25.43 -17.01 5.37
N TYR A 105 24.55 -16.80 6.33
CA TYR A 105 24.33 -17.67 7.48
C TYR A 105 22.86 -18.08 7.60
N ARG A 106 22.54 -19.29 7.15
CA ARG A 106 21.17 -19.81 7.08
C ARG A 106 20.38 -19.75 8.41
N HIS A 107 21.07 -19.77 9.54
CA HIS A 107 20.48 -19.78 10.88
C HIS A 107 20.62 -18.45 11.62
N ALA A 108 21.05 -17.38 10.93
CA ALA A 108 21.10 -16.05 11.53
C ALA A 108 19.72 -15.61 12.06
N PRO A 109 19.68 -14.84 13.18
CA PRO A 109 18.43 -14.35 13.73
C PRO A 109 17.69 -13.45 12.71
N LYS A 110 16.38 -13.67 12.57
CA LYS A 110 15.55 -12.87 11.65
C LYS A 110 15.06 -11.61 12.35
N PHE A 111 15.38 -10.46 11.80
CA PHE A 111 14.86 -9.18 12.25
C PHE A 111 13.58 -8.82 11.48
N ALA A 112 12.43 -8.75 12.16
CA ALA A 112 11.12 -8.38 11.62
C ALA A 112 10.89 -8.92 10.18
N PRO A 113 10.88 -10.24 9.97
CA PRO A 113 10.91 -10.84 8.62
C PRO A 113 9.74 -10.45 7.73
N ALA A 114 8.58 -10.07 8.30
CA ALA A 114 7.45 -9.53 7.57
C ALA A 114 7.56 -8.00 7.32
N GLY A 115 8.68 -7.38 7.72
CA GLY A 115 8.99 -5.97 7.49
C GLY A 115 8.23 -5.01 8.38
N GLN A 116 8.17 -3.75 7.95
CA GLN A 116 7.47 -2.71 8.70
C GLN A 116 6.24 -2.17 7.98
N SER A 117 5.34 -1.59 8.76
CA SER A 117 4.14 -0.90 8.32
C SER A 117 3.91 0.39 9.11
N THR A 118 2.99 1.21 8.64
CA THR A 118 2.53 2.42 9.33
C THR A 118 1.02 2.57 9.20
N GLN A 119 0.46 3.51 9.95
CA GLN A 119 -0.95 3.89 9.88
C GLN A 119 -1.08 5.41 9.81
N MET A 120 -2.04 5.88 9.02
CA MET A 120 -2.48 7.28 8.96
C MET A 120 -3.98 7.39 9.15
N ILE A 121 -4.40 8.45 9.86
CA ILE A 121 -5.80 8.82 10.02
C ILE A 121 -6.18 9.71 8.84
N VAL A 122 -7.32 9.44 8.22
CA VAL A 122 -7.84 10.15 7.06
C VAL A 122 -9.07 10.95 7.47
N GLY A 123 -9.05 12.25 7.21
CA GLY A 123 -10.18 13.13 7.48
C GLY A 123 -10.21 13.77 8.87
N ALA A 124 -9.23 13.52 9.74
CA ALA A 124 -9.04 14.28 10.98
C ALA A 124 -8.41 15.66 10.72
N SER A 125 -7.77 15.85 9.59
CA SER A 125 -7.00 17.02 9.21
C SER A 125 -7.20 17.35 7.73
N PRO A 126 -6.85 18.58 7.27
CA PRO A 126 -7.29 19.10 5.97
C PRO A 126 -6.48 18.62 4.75
N GLU A 127 -5.49 17.77 4.95
CA GLU A 127 -4.64 17.31 3.85
C GLU A 127 -5.44 16.57 2.77
N THR A 128 -5.05 16.84 1.52
CA THR A 128 -5.64 16.22 0.34
C THR A 128 -5.19 14.78 0.15
N ASP A 129 -5.90 14.01 -0.69
CA ASP A 129 -5.50 12.65 -1.04
C ASP A 129 -4.16 12.61 -1.75
N TYR A 130 -3.84 13.62 -2.57
CA TYR A 130 -2.54 13.77 -3.23
C TYR A 130 -1.41 13.90 -2.22
N HIS A 131 -1.60 14.74 -1.19
CA HIS A 131 -0.60 14.88 -0.12
C HIS A 131 -0.36 13.55 0.60
N ILE A 132 -1.44 12.85 0.96
CA ILE A 132 -1.39 11.54 1.62
C ILE A 132 -0.68 10.52 0.72
N LEU A 133 -1.00 10.49 -0.57
CA LEU A 133 -0.46 9.53 -1.51
C LEU A 133 1.03 9.78 -1.81
N LYS A 134 1.44 11.04 -1.97
CA LYS A 134 2.85 11.44 -2.09
C LYS A 134 3.67 11.01 -0.88
N LEU A 135 3.15 11.25 0.34
CA LEU A 135 3.82 10.82 1.55
C LEU A 135 3.94 9.28 1.60
N THR A 136 2.86 8.58 1.24
CA THR A 136 2.84 7.12 1.17
C THR A 136 3.90 6.57 0.22
N GLU A 137 3.97 7.10 -1.01
CA GLU A 137 4.96 6.72 -2.01
C GLU A 137 6.39 6.95 -1.49
N GLY A 138 6.67 8.15 -0.93
CA GLY A 138 7.95 8.48 -0.35
C GLY A 138 8.34 7.54 0.81
N MET A 139 7.37 7.09 1.61
CA MET A 139 7.63 6.12 2.68
C MET A 139 7.96 4.72 2.14
N TYR A 140 7.31 4.27 1.08
CA TYR A 140 7.68 3.01 0.42
C TYR A 140 9.10 3.04 -0.13
N GLN A 141 9.46 4.13 -0.80
CA GLN A 141 10.80 4.30 -1.39
C GLN A 141 11.89 4.43 -0.33
N LYS A 142 11.68 5.24 0.70
CA LYS A 142 12.71 5.64 1.67
C LYS A 142 12.87 4.67 2.84
N TYR A 143 11.78 4.05 3.30
CA TYR A 143 11.78 3.22 4.50
C TYR A 143 11.43 1.75 4.26
N SER A 144 11.34 1.33 3.00
CA SER A 144 11.03 -0.06 2.62
C SER A 144 9.78 -0.62 3.32
N LEU A 145 8.77 0.23 3.52
CA LEU A 145 7.49 -0.17 4.10
C LEU A 145 6.85 -1.30 3.28
N LYS A 146 6.15 -2.19 3.97
CA LYS A 146 5.34 -3.23 3.31
C LYS A 146 3.88 -2.81 3.12
N ARG A 147 3.38 -1.92 3.98
CA ARG A 147 2.01 -1.42 3.91
C ARG A 147 1.84 -0.12 4.69
N VAL A 148 1.02 0.76 4.14
CA VAL A 148 0.39 1.87 4.86
C VAL A 148 -1.06 1.48 5.13
N PHE A 149 -1.51 1.63 6.37
CA PHE A 149 -2.90 1.47 6.77
C PHE A 149 -3.54 2.86 6.85
N TYR A 150 -4.69 3.00 6.23
CA TYR A 150 -5.52 4.19 6.32
C TYR A 150 -6.68 3.89 7.27
N SER A 151 -7.05 4.86 8.07
CA SER A 151 -8.17 4.75 9.00
C SER A 151 -9.00 6.01 8.91
N ALA A 152 -10.25 5.87 8.45
CA ALA A 152 -11.18 7.00 8.45
C ALA A 152 -11.38 7.52 9.87
N TYR A 153 -11.29 8.83 10.05
CA TYR A 153 -11.52 9.46 11.33
C TYR A 153 -12.99 9.32 11.74
N ILE A 154 -13.21 8.88 12.96
CA ILE A 154 -14.53 8.78 13.57
C ILE A 154 -14.57 9.79 14.71
N PRO A 155 -15.43 10.83 14.65
CA PRO A 155 -15.58 11.79 15.73
C PRO A 155 -16.12 11.11 16.99
N VAL A 156 -15.43 11.29 18.13
CA VAL A 156 -15.83 10.70 19.43
C VAL A 156 -15.84 11.72 20.56
N ALA A 157 -15.31 12.91 20.33
CA ALA A 157 -15.24 13.99 21.31
C ALA A 157 -15.36 15.35 20.62
N GLU A 158 -15.90 16.34 21.32
CA GLU A 158 -15.93 17.73 20.87
C GLU A 158 -14.54 18.35 21.05
N ASP A 159 -13.92 18.74 19.92
CA ASP A 159 -12.67 19.47 19.89
C ASP A 159 -12.69 20.39 18.65
N THR A 160 -12.53 21.68 18.86
CA THR A 160 -12.55 22.67 17.76
C THR A 160 -11.47 22.49 16.70
N ARG A 161 -10.44 21.68 17.00
CA ARG A 161 -9.35 21.32 16.09
C ARG A 161 -9.70 20.14 15.19
N LEU A 162 -10.79 19.42 15.49
CA LEU A 162 -11.23 18.20 14.84
C LEU A 162 -12.59 18.43 14.15
N PRO A 163 -12.96 17.59 13.17
CA PRO A 163 -14.30 17.60 12.60
C PRO A 163 -15.40 17.42 13.68
N ALA A 164 -16.53 18.09 13.50
CA ALA A 164 -17.67 18.03 14.39
C ALA A 164 -18.21 16.60 14.59
N LEU A 165 -18.86 16.35 15.73
CA LEU A 165 -19.36 15.00 16.10
C LEU A 165 -20.35 14.41 15.10
N ASP A 166 -21.11 15.24 14.38
CA ASP A 166 -22.06 14.83 13.35
C ASP A 166 -21.42 14.57 11.99
N THR A 167 -20.10 14.82 11.85
CA THR A 167 -19.36 14.56 10.61
C THR A 167 -19.28 13.07 10.33
N LYS A 168 -19.77 12.65 9.16
CA LYS A 168 -19.69 11.25 8.74
C LYS A 168 -18.26 10.84 8.47
N PRO A 169 -17.80 9.68 8.98
CA PRO A 169 -16.49 9.15 8.67
C PRO A 169 -16.25 9.03 7.15
N PRO A 170 -15.09 9.46 6.64
CA PRO A 170 -14.80 9.46 5.19
C PRO A 170 -14.42 8.07 4.66
N LEU A 171 -15.28 7.06 4.85
CA LEU A 171 -15.02 5.67 4.48
C LEU A 171 -14.73 5.47 2.99
N LEU A 172 -15.42 6.22 2.12
CA LEU A 172 -15.16 6.14 0.69
C LEU A 172 -13.78 6.67 0.34
N ARG A 173 -13.34 7.75 0.98
CA ARG A 173 -12.00 8.32 0.82
C ARG A 173 -10.92 7.34 1.29
N GLU A 174 -11.10 6.73 2.44
CA GLU A 174 -10.24 5.63 2.93
C GLU A 174 -10.14 4.51 1.89
N HIS A 175 -11.28 4.07 1.37
CA HIS A 175 -11.33 3.01 0.36
C HIS A 175 -10.58 3.39 -0.94
N ARG A 176 -10.73 4.64 -1.42
CA ARG A 176 -10.00 5.14 -2.60
C ARG A 176 -8.48 5.18 -2.37
N LEU A 177 -8.05 5.60 -1.18
CA LEU A 177 -6.63 5.58 -0.80
C LEU A 177 -6.07 4.15 -0.77
N TYR A 178 -6.82 3.15 -0.27
CA TYR A 178 -6.40 1.75 -0.37
C TYR A 178 -6.32 1.25 -1.80
N GLN A 179 -7.23 1.66 -2.68
CA GLN A 179 -7.16 1.33 -4.10
C GLN A 179 -5.92 1.95 -4.76
N ALA A 180 -5.63 3.22 -4.47
CA ALA A 180 -4.44 3.91 -4.98
C ALA A 180 -3.14 3.32 -4.43
N ASP A 181 -3.08 3.00 -3.14
CA ASP A 181 -1.96 2.29 -2.52
C ASP A 181 -1.64 0.98 -3.25
N TRP A 182 -2.68 0.26 -3.65
CA TRP A 182 -2.51 -0.95 -4.45
C TRP A 182 -1.91 -0.68 -5.82
N LEU A 183 -2.27 0.44 -6.46
CA LEU A 183 -1.71 0.88 -7.74
C LEU A 183 -0.23 1.26 -7.62
N LEU A 184 0.16 1.98 -6.57
CA LEU A 184 1.57 2.31 -6.29
C LEU A 184 2.42 1.04 -6.13
N ARG A 185 1.93 0.05 -5.39
CA ARG A 185 2.74 -1.11 -5.00
C ARG A 185 2.83 -2.20 -6.06
N TYR A 186 1.85 -2.34 -6.93
CA TYR A 186 1.72 -3.51 -7.81
C TYR A 186 1.52 -3.20 -9.28
N TYR A 187 1.18 -1.95 -9.63
CA TYR A 187 0.84 -1.57 -11.01
C TYR A 187 1.81 -0.55 -11.59
N ASP A 188 2.84 -0.22 -10.83
CA ASP A 188 3.86 0.75 -11.25
C ASP A 188 3.28 2.13 -11.60
N PHE A 189 2.31 2.57 -10.79
CA PHE A 189 1.82 3.94 -10.80
C PHE A 189 2.62 4.80 -9.83
N SER A 190 2.77 6.07 -10.16
CA SER A 190 3.27 7.10 -9.26
C SER A 190 2.12 7.92 -8.69
N ALA A 191 2.35 8.57 -7.53
CA ALA A 191 1.33 9.42 -6.92
C ALA A 191 0.90 10.56 -7.84
N TRP A 192 1.86 11.17 -8.54
CA TRP A 192 1.62 12.27 -9.48
C TRP A 192 0.88 11.86 -10.77
N GLU A 193 0.89 10.58 -11.13
CA GLU A 193 0.06 10.06 -12.23
C GLU A 193 -1.41 9.97 -11.83
N LEU A 194 -1.70 9.71 -10.57
CA LEU A 194 -3.06 9.47 -10.07
C LEU A 194 -3.78 10.74 -9.66
N LEU A 195 -3.04 11.72 -9.11
CA LEU A 195 -3.56 12.99 -8.60
C LEU A 195 -2.53 14.10 -8.83
N THR A 196 -3.00 15.34 -8.92
CA THR A 196 -2.17 16.53 -9.06
C THR A 196 -2.53 17.60 -8.00
N GLU A 197 -1.85 18.74 -8.02
CA GLU A 197 -2.18 19.84 -7.11
C GLU A 197 -3.50 20.52 -7.51
N GLU A 198 -3.85 20.48 -8.81
CA GLU A 198 -5.09 21.01 -9.36
C GLU A 198 -6.28 20.08 -9.08
N GLU A 199 -6.06 18.76 -9.16
CA GLU A 199 -7.05 17.73 -8.86
C GLU A 199 -6.56 16.83 -7.73
N PRO A 200 -6.57 17.32 -6.47
CA PRO A 200 -5.85 16.69 -5.38
C PRO A 200 -6.63 15.59 -4.65
N ASN A 201 -7.89 15.34 -4.99
CA ASN A 201 -8.73 14.35 -4.32
C ASN A 201 -9.31 13.36 -5.33
N PHE A 202 -9.49 12.10 -4.88
CA PHE A 202 -10.07 11.05 -5.70
C PHE A 202 -11.55 11.31 -6.00
N ASP A 203 -11.95 10.94 -7.21
CA ASP A 203 -13.33 10.96 -7.64
C ASP A 203 -14.18 9.99 -6.76
N PRO A 204 -15.36 10.44 -6.28
CA PRO A 204 -16.23 9.60 -5.45
C PRO A 204 -16.88 8.47 -6.24
N TYR A 205 -17.08 8.59 -7.55
CA TYR A 205 -17.80 7.63 -8.39
C TYR A 205 -16.89 6.65 -9.09
N LEU A 206 -15.71 7.11 -9.54
CA LEU A 206 -14.73 6.28 -10.24
C LEU A 206 -13.65 5.78 -9.29
N ASP A 207 -13.20 4.54 -9.49
CA ASP A 207 -11.98 4.10 -8.81
C ASP A 207 -10.74 4.76 -9.42
N PRO A 208 -9.62 4.89 -8.66
CA PRO A 208 -8.46 5.66 -9.10
C PRO A 208 -7.90 5.25 -10.46
N LYS A 209 -7.91 3.96 -10.80
CA LYS A 209 -7.42 3.48 -12.09
C LYS A 209 -8.37 3.82 -13.24
N CYS A 210 -9.66 3.74 -13.00
CA CYS A 210 -10.67 4.13 -13.98
C CYS A 210 -10.65 5.63 -14.20
N ASN A 211 -10.56 6.43 -13.14
CA ASN A 211 -10.44 7.88 -13.22
C ASN A 211 -9.23 8.30 -14.06
N TRP A 212 -8.06 7.71 -13.78
CA TRP A 212 -6.84 7.93 -14.57
C TRP A 212 -7.06 7.61 -16.06
N ALA A 213 -7.70 6.48 -16.37
CA ALA A 213 -7.94 6.08 -17.76
C ALA A 213 -8.89 7.03 -18.50
N VAL A 214 -9.90 7.57 -17.81
CA VAL A 214 -10.82 8.57 -18.38
C VAL A 214 -10.10 9.90 -18.62
N GLN A 215 -9.26 10.35 -17.69
CA GLN A 215 -8.45 11.58 -17.85
C GLN A 215 -7.43 11.45 -18.99
N HIS A 216 -6.96 10.23 -19.27
CA HIS A 216 -6.00 9.92 -20.34
C HIS A 216 -6.65 9.17 -21.51
N TYR A 217 -7.90 9.51 -21.82
CA TYR A 217 -8.68 8.77 -22.83
C TYR A 217 -8.02 8.71 -24.21
N GLY A 218 -7.20 9.71 -24.54
CA GLY A 218 -6.42 9.72 -25.81
C GLY A 218 -5.39 8.59 -25.95
N LEU A 219 -5.05 7.87 -24.86
CA LEU A 219 -4.19 6.69 -24.87
C LEU A 219 -4.97 5.39 -25.18
N PHE A 220 -6.28 5.46 -25.23
CA PHE A 220 -7.19 4.34 -25.44
C PHE A 220 -7.92 4.42 -26.78
N PRO A 221 -8.37 3.29 -27.35
CA PRO A 221 -8.24 1.94 -26.85
C PRO A 221 -6.84 1.35 -26.99
N VAL A 222 -6.43 0.52 -26.04
CA VAL A 222 -5.14 -0.18 -26.05
C VAL A 222 -5.26 -1.50 -26.78
N ASP A 223 -4.44 -1.73 -27.80
CA ASP A 223 -4.36 -3.04 -28.45
C ASP A 223 -3.65 -4.06 -27.56
N VAL A 224 -4.40 -4.98 -27.00
CA VAL A 224 -3.90 -5.97 -26.03
C VAL A 224 -2.80 -6.86 -26.62
N ASN A 225 -2.86 -7.13 -27.92
CA ASN A 225 -1.89 -7.99 -28.60
C ASN A 225 -0.55 -7.30 -28.87
N ARG A 226 -0.52 -5.95 -28.87
CA ARG A 226 0.67 -5.14 -29.23
C ARG A 226 1.21 -4.25 -28.14
N ALA A 227 0.33 -3.76 -27.24
CA ALA A 227 0.68 -2.75 -26.25
C ALA A 227 1.88 -3.15 -25.36
N PRO A 228 2.69 -2.20 -24.90
CA PRO A 228 3.70 -2.43 -23.86
C PRO A 228 3.08 -2.99 -22.58
N PHE A 229 3.86 -3.72 -21.80
CA PHE A 229 3.39 -4.32 -20.54
C PHE A 229 2.82 -3.28 -19.56
N GLU A 230 3.48 -2.14 -19.48
CA GLU A 230 3.13 -1.01 -18.63
C GLU A 230 1.74 -0.47 -19.01
N MET A 231 1.42 -0.39 -20.30
CA MET A 231 0.10 0.02 -20.79
C MET A 231 -1.00 -0.99 -20.45
N LEU A 232 -0.70 -2.28 -20.45
CA LEU A 232 -1.66 -3.30 -19.99
C LEU A 232 -2.01 -3.09 -18.52
N LEU A 233 -1.05 -2.66 -17.70
CA LEU A 233 -1.29 -2.32 -16.30
C LEU A 233 -2.15 -1.06 -16.11
N ARG A 234 -2.21 -0.17 -17.11
CA ARG A 234 -3.04 1.05 -17.09
C ARG A 234 -4.51 0.78 -17.44
N VAL A 235 -4.80 -0.32 -18.14
CA VAL A 235 -6.17 -0.65 -18.57
C VAL A 235 -7.06 -1.04 -17.38
N PRO A 236 -8.19 -0.35 -17.12
CA PRO A 236 -9.18 -0.79 -16.13
C PRO A 236 -9.64 -2.22 -16.39
N GLY A 237 -9.69 -3.04 -15.34
CA GLY A 237 -10.07 -4.46 -15.47
C GLY A 237 -8.91 -5.43 -15.79
N ILE A 238 -7.70 -4.94 -16.10
CA ILE A 238 -6.51 -5.79 -16.26
C ILE A 238 -5.63 -5.62 -15.00
N GLY A 239 -5.45 -6.70 -14.25
CA GLY A 239 -4.58 -6.75 -13.09
C GLY A 239 -3.17 -7.26 -13.41
N PRO A 240 -2.17 -7.17 -12.50
CA PRO A 240 -0.79 -7.60 -12.76
C PRO A 240 -0.68 -9.07 -13.16
N LYS A 241 -1.50 -9.95 -12.56
CA LYS A 241 -1.53 -11.37 -12.93
C LYS A 241 -2.05 -11.58 -14.36
N SER A 242 -3.14 -10.89 -14.71
CA SER A 242 -3.72 -10.94 -16.05
C SER A 242 -2.77 -10.33 -17.09
N ALA A 243 -2.17 -9.18 -16.82
CA ALA A 243 -1.19 -8.53 -17.68
C ALA A 243 0.00 -9.46 -17.98
N ARG A 244 0.55 -10.15 -16.97
CA ARG A 244 1.64 -11.12 -17.18
C ARG A 244 1.23 -12.32 -18.02
N ARG A 245 -0.01 -12.83 -17.84
CA ARG A 245 -0.55 -13.93 -18.65
C ARG A 245 -0.71 -13.50 -20.12
N ILE A 246 -1.31 -12.33 -20.33
CA ILE A 246 -1.45 -11.72 -21.67
C ILE A 246 -0.07 -11.55 -22.32
N TRP A 247 0.88 -10.92 -21.63
CA TRP A 247 2.23 -10.67 -22.12
C TRP A 247 2.96 -11.94 -22.59
N ARG A 248 2.75 -13.06 -21.88
CA ARG A 248 3.34 -14.36 -22.25
C ARG A 248 2.60 -15.02 -23.40
N ALA A 249 1.27 -15.10 -23.33
CA ALA A 249 0.46 -15.86 -24.25
C ALA A 249 0.42 -15.23 -25.66
N ARG A 250 0.39 -13.91 -25.78
CA ARG A 250 0.37 -13.20 -27.07
C ARG A 250 1.63 -13.42 -27.92
N LYS A 251 2.73 -13.92 -27.34
CA LYS A 251 3.93 -14.30 -28.07
C LYS A 251 3.73 -15.56 -28.91
N GLN A 252 2.73 -16.36 -28.63
CA GLN A 252 2.43 -17.63 -29.29
C GLN A 252 1.26 -17.52 -30.27
N ALA A 253 0.23 -16.77 -29.90
CA ALA A 253 -0.96 -16.56 -30.73
C ALA A 253 -1.65 -15.25 -30.37
N ALA A 254 -2.39 -14.67 -31.31
CA ALA A 254 -3.27 -13.54 -31.05
C ALA A 254 -4.37 -13.95 -30.05
N LEU A 255 -4.69 -13.06 -29.11
CA LEU A 255 -5.64 -13.28 -28.05
C LEU A 255 -6.98 -12.64 -28.40
N GLY A 256 -8.06 -13.39 -28.23
CA GLY A 256 -9.44 -12.91 -28.30
C GLY A 256 -10.04 -12.64 -26.93
N LEU A 257 -11.32 -12.24 -26.90
CA LEU A 257 -12.04 -11.92 -25.64
C LEU A 257 -12.15 -13.12 -24.68
N ASP A 258 -12.34 -14.32 -25.23
CA ASP A 258 -12.46 -15.54 -24.42
C ASP A 258 -11.15 -15.91 -23.74
N GLU A 259 -10.02 -15.73 -24.42
CA GLU A 259 -8.70 -15.90 -23.85
C GLU A 259 -8.48 -14.89 -22.73
N LEU A 260 -8.83 -13.62 -22.93
CA LEU A 260 -8.71 -12.58 -21.91
C LEU A 260 -9.55 -12.89 -20.67
N LYS A 261 -10.78 -13.38 -20.86
CA LYS A 261 -11.65 -13.81 -19.76
C LYS A 261 -11.03 -14.95 -18.96
N ARG A 262 -10.51 -15.99 -19.64
CA ARG A 262 -9.79 -17.11 -19.01
C ARG A 262 -8.53 -16.68 -18.27
N MET A 263 -7.87 -15.61 -18.71
CA MET A 263 -6.70 -15.01 -18.06
C MET A 263 -7.06 -14.15 -16.84
N GLY A 264 -8.34 -13.97 -16.54
CA GLY A 264 -8.83 -13.23 -15.38
C GLY A 264 -8.96 -11.72 -15.62
N VAL A 265 -9.13 -11.30 -16.87
CA VAL A 265 -9.49 -9.92 -17.21
C VAL A 265 -10.97 -9.68 -16.85
N VAL A 266 -11.24 -8.56 -16.18
CA VAL A 266 -12.60 -8.13 -15.87
C VAL A 266 -13.16 -7.40 -17.10
N LEU A 267 -13.71 -8.18 -18.06
CA LEU A 267 -14.18 -7.65 -19.34
C LEU A 267 -15.23 -6.55 -19.22
N LYS A 268 -16.12 -6.61 -18.21
CA LYS A 268 -17.09 -5.54 -17.95
C LYS A 268 -16.46 -4.15 -17.83
N ARG A 269 -15.19 -4.07 -17.44
CA ARG A 269 -14.44 -2.83 -17.30
C ARG A 269 -13.49 -2.62 -18.46
N ALA A 270 -12.77 -3.67 -18.86
CA ALA A 270 -11.72 -3.57 -19.87
C ALA A 270 -12.25 -3.26 -21.28
N GLN A 271 -13.43 -3.74 -21.65
CA GLN A 271 -13.98 -3.62 -23.01
C GLN A 271 -14.08 -2.17 -23.54
N TYR A 272 -14.18 -1.19 -22.68
CA TYR A 272 -14.24 0.24 -23.06
C TYR A 272 -12.87 0.86 -23.33
N PHE A 273 -11.79 0.14 -23.00
CA PHE A 273 -10.42 0.65 -23.01
C PHE A 273 -9.47 -0.21 -23.85
N ILE A 274 -9.96 -1.29 -24.49
CA ILE A 274 -9.11 -2.20 -25.25
C ILE A 274 -9.63 -2.38 -26.67
N THR A 275 -8.69 -2.70 -27.58
CA THR A 275 -8.98 -3.28 -28.86
C THR A 275 -8.18 -4.56 -29.04
N LEU A 276 -8.58 -5.37 -30.01
CA LEU A 276 -7.93 -6.61 -30.39
C LEU A 276 -7.63 -6.51 -31.87
N SER A 277 -6.37 -6.33 -32.26
CA SER A 277 -5.99 -6.52 -33.63
C SER A 277 -6.07 -8.01 -33.94
N LEU A 278 -7.17 -8.42 -34.55
CA LEU A 278 -7.28 -9.73 -35.18
C LEU A 278 -6.37 -9.72 -36.41
N ILE A 279 -5.27 -10.39 -36.31
CA ILE A 279 -4.51 -10.77 -37.48
C ILE A 279 -5.37 -11.79 -38.20
N HIS A 280 -5.91 -11.40 -39.36
CA HIS A 280 -6.84 -12.15 -40.21
C HIS A 280 -8.25 -12.39 -39.63
N ILE A 281 -9.14 -11.43 -39.86
CA ILE A 281 -10.43 -11.80 -40.38
C ILE A 281 -10.12 -12.28 -41.80
N SER A 282 -10.06 -13.59 -42.04
CA SER A 282 -10.20 -14.13 -43.41
C SER A 282 -11.50 -13.51 -43.93
N GLU A 283 -11.41 -12.73 -45.01
CA GLU A 283 -12.59 -12.29 -45.72
C GLU A 283 -13.46 -13.55 -45.99
N PRO A 284 -14.76 -13.45 -45.76
CA PRO A 284 -15.63 -14.56 -46.18
C PRO A 284 -15.39 -14.76 -47.66
N THR A 285 -14.87 -15.93 -48.04
CA THR A 285 -14.74 -16.38 -49.42
C THR A 285 -16.07 -16.15 -50.09
N ARG A 286 -16.12 -15.18 -51.01
CA ARG A 286 -17.28 -15.05 -51.90
C ARG A 286 -17.48 -16.42 -52.57
N PRO A 287 -18.71 -16.96 -52.55
CA PRO A 287 -19.00 -18.12 -53.35
C PRO A 287 -18.70 -17.77 -54.79
N GLU A 288 -17.92 -18.57 -55.49
CA GLU A 288 -17.73 -18.41 -56.90
C GLU A 288 -19.08 -18.53 -57.60
N PRO A 289 -19.40 -17.67 -58.60
CA PRO A 289 -20.62 -17.80 -59.36
C PRO A 289 -20.56 -19.07 -60.19
N ILE A 290 -21.61 -19.88 -60.09
CA ILE A 290 -21.85 -21.08 -60.93
C ILE A 290 -22.15 -20.65 -62.34
#